data_8a25a5dc3eb3240c2f45edc7dbdfa93b
#
_entry.id   8a25a5dc3eb3240c2f45edc7dbdfa93b
#
_cell.length_a   1.000
_cell.length_b   1.000
_cell.length_c   1.000
_cell.angle_alpha   90.00
_cell.angle_beta   90.00
_cell.angle_gamma   90.00
#
_symmetry.space_group_name_H-M   'P 1'
#
loop_
_entity.id
_entity.type
_entity.pdbx_description
1 polymer ?
#
loop_
_entity_poly.entity_id
_entity_poly.type
_entity_poly.pdbx_seq_one_letter_code
_entity_poly.pdbx_strand_id
1 'polypeptide(L)'
;MPKCVVQGTFPDGLRVPVGNGGAVLCRRVVERNALEGVTWISSFVSEDHRRTFCIHEAPSPEAIRRTAARSNLPVDRITRVSVLDPHFYEMRGE
;
A
#
# COMPACT_ATOMS: atom_id res chain seq x y z
N MET A 1 -6.84 -10.64 8.70
CA MET A 1 -5.39 -10.51 8.45
C MET A 1 -4.85 -9.21 8.99
N PRO A 2 -3.58 -9.16 9.37
CA PRO A 2 -2.97 -7.91 9.84
C PRO A 2 -3.03 -6.80 8.80
N LYS A 3 -3.26 -5.58 9.27
CA LYS A 3 -3.17 -4.38 8.46
C LYS A 3 -1.85 -3.69 8.70
N CYS A 4 -1.26 -3.20 7.63
CA CYS A 4 0.02 -2.48 7.68
C CYS A 4 -0.06 -1.18 6.91
N VAL A 5 0.60 -0.15 7.43
CA VAL A 5 0.89 1.08 6.67
C VAL A 5 2.28 0.93 6.09
N VAL A 6 2.36 1.02 4.78
CA VAL A 6 3.62 0.90 4.03
C VAL A 6 4.00 2.27 3.51
N GLN A 7 5.12 2.79 3.98
CA GLN A 7 5.62 4.10 3.57
C GLN A 7 6.69 3.93 2.50
N GLY A 8 6.58 4.72 1.44
CA GLY A 8 7.53 4.73 0.36
C GLY A 8 7.90 6.14 -0.06
N THR A 9 9.10 6.29 -0.58
CA THR A 9 9.60 7.57 -1.10
C THR A 9 9.92 7.44 -2.58
N PHE A 10 9.39 8.39 -3.35
CA PHE A 10 9.65 8.53 -4.79
C PHE A 10 10.43 9.83 -4.98
N PRO A 11 11.76 9.80 -5.06
CA PRO A 11 12.57 11.03 -5.14
C PRO A 11 12.21 11.94 -6.30
N ASP A 12 11.78 11.35 -7.42
CA ASP A 12 11.39 12.10 -8.62
C ASP A 12 9.87 12.30 -8.72
N GLY A 13 9.14 11.91 -7.70
CA GLY A 13 7.69 11.97 -7.65
C GLY A 13 7.00 10.76 -8.24
N LEU A 14 5.90 10.37 -7.63
CA LEU A 14 5.04 9.31 -8.14
C LEU A 14 4.27 9.83 -9.35
N ARG A 15 4.37 9.10 -10.46
CA ARG A 15 3.63 9.44 -11.68
C ARG A 15 2.71 8.28 -12.03
N VAL A 16 1.41 8.54 -11.90
CA VAL A 16 0.40 7.58 -12.31
C VAL A 16 -0.38 8.23 -13.45
N PRO A 17 -0.41 7.58 -14.63
CA PRO A 17 -1.17 8.11 -15.76
C PRO A 17 -2.64 8.30 -15.39
N VAL A 18 -3.27 9.36 -15.89
CA VAL A 18 -4.71 9.58 -15.73
C VAL A 18 -5.48 8.69 -16.70
N GLY A 19 -6.70 8.30 -16.29
CA GLY A 19 -7.57 7.50 -17.11
C GLY A 19 -7.20 6.02 -17.14
N ASN A 20 -7.40 5.38 -18.28
CA ASN A 20 -7.25 3.93 -18.41
C ASN A 20 -5.83 3.42 -18.15
N GLY A 21 -4.81 4.21 -18.47
CA GLY A 21 -3.41 3.84 -18.22
C GLY A 21 -3.13 3.70 -16.73
N GLY A 22 -3.64 4.61 -15.91
CA GLY A 22 -3.51 4.53 -14.46
C GLY A 22 -4.24 3.33 -13.88
N ALA A 23 -5.45 3.05 -14.37
CA ALA A 23 -6.24 1.90 -13.93
C ALA A 23 -5.54 0.57 -14.23
N VAL A 24 -4.96 0.45 -15.43
CA VAL A 24 -4.21 -0.76 -15.82
C VAL A 24 -3.00 -0.96 -14.92
N LEU A 25 -2.26 0.11 -14.63
CA LEU A 25 -1.08 0.04 -13.76
C LEU A 25 -1.46 -0.44 -12.35
N CYS A 26 -2.48 0.15 -11.76
CA CYS A 26 -2.97 -0.26 -10.43
C CYS A 26 -3.43 -1.71 -10.41
N ARG A 27 -4.14 -2.14 -11.44
CA ARG A 27 -4.61 -3.52 -11.55
C ARG A 27 -3.45 -4.52 -11.57
N ARG A 28 -2.38 -4.21 -12.28
CA ARG A 28 -1.18 -5.06 -12.31
C ARG A 28 -0.55 -5.21 -10.94
N VAL A 29 -0.49 -4.14 -10.17
CA VAL A 29 0.04 -4.19 -8.80
C VAL A 29 -0.88 -5.05 -7.94
N VAL A 30 -2.18 -4.87 -8.02
CA VAL A 30 -3.16 -5.67 -7.26
C VAL A 30 -3.00 -7.16 -7.58
N GLU A 31 -2.87 -7.52 -8.85
CA GLU A 31 -2.70 -8.91 -9.27
C GLU A 31 -1.41 -9.53 -8.74
N ARG A 32 -0.31 -8.79 -8.79
CA ARG A 32 0.97 -9.27 -8.25
C ARG A 32 0.91 -9.43 -6.73
N ASN A 33 0.27 -8.52 -6.04
CA ASN A 33 0.08 -8.58 -4.60
C ASN A 33 -0.72 -9.84 -4.22
N ALA A 34 -1.73 -10.18 -4.98
CA ALA A 34 -2.56 -11.35 -4.71
C ALA A 34 -1.78 -12.66 -4.71
N LEU A 35 -0.69 -12.76 -5.47
CA LEU A 35 0.16 -13.94 -5.51
C LEU A 35 0.82 -14.24 -4.15
N GLU A 36 0.98 -13.23 -3.30
CA GLU A 36 1.55 -13.37 -1.96
C GLU A 36 0.50 -13.21 -0.86
N GLY A 37 -0.78 -13.21 -1.21
CA GLY A 37 -1.86 -13.01 -0.25
C GLY A 37 -1.96 -11.59 0.29
N VAL A 38 -1.39 -10.62 -0.42
CA VAL A 38 -1.41 -9.20 -0.04
C VAL A 38 -2.58 -8.51 -0.73
N THR A 39 -3.37 -7.77 0.05
CA THR A 39 -4.47 -6.94 -0.47
C THR A 39 -4.12 -5.48 -0.30
N TRP A 40 -4.08 -4.74 -1.39
CA TRP A 40 -3.92 -3.29 -1.38
C TRP A 40 -5.28 -2.65 -1.18
N ILE A 41 -5.48 -1.97 -0.05
CA ILE A 41 -6.76 -1.36 0.31
C ILE A 41 -6.87 0.05 -0.24
N SER A 42 -5.90 0.90 0.07
CA SER A 42 -5.87 2.29 -0.38
C SER A 42 -4.48 2.88 -0.19
N SER A 43 -4.28 4.04 -0.77
CA SER A 43 -3.05 4.79 -0.60
C SER A 43 -3.33 6.27 -0.42
N PHE A 44 -2.50 6.90 0.39
CA PHE A 44 -2.46 8.35 0.53
C PHE A 44 -1.15 8.83 -0.09
N VAL A 45 -1.23 9.87 -0.91
CA VAL A 45 -0.08 10.43 -1.61
C VAL A 45 0.11 11.86 -1.12
N SER A 46 1.34 12.22 -0.74
CA SER A 46 1.64 13.60 -0.33
C SER A 46 1.44 14.58 -1.48
N GLU A 47 1.24 15.87 -1.13
CA GLU A 47 0.99 16.90 -2.15
C GLU A 47 2.11 17.02 -3.17
N ASP A 48 3.35 16.82 -2.74
CA ASP A 48 4.53 16.86 -3.63
C ASP A 48 4.72 15.56 -4.42
N HIS A 49 3.84 14.57 -4.22
CA HIS A 49 3.89 13.25 -4.86
C HIS A 49 5.15 12.43 -4.57
N ARG A 50 5.91 12.79 -3.55
CA ARG A 50 7.16 12.11 -3.22
C ARG A 50 7.01 11.05 -2.14
N ARG A 51 5.94 11.08 -1.35
CA ARG A 51 5.69 10.10 -0.30
C ARG A 51 4.36 9.42 -0.49
N THR A 52 4.34 8.14 -0.24
CA THR A 52 3.12 7.34 -0.26
C THR A 52 2.95 6.64 1.08
N PHE A 53 1.70 6.49 1.48
CA PHE A 53 1.29 5.78 2.69
C PHE A 53 0.20 4.81 2.24
N CYS A 54 0.60 3.57 2.01
CA CYS A 54 -0.30 2.55 1.48
C CYS A 54 -0.82 1.66 2.58
N ILE A 55 -2.11 1.36 2.55
CA ILE A 55 -2.72 0.44 3.50
C ILE A 55 -2.84 -0.92 2.82
N HIS A 56 -2.24 -1.93 3.46
CA HIS A 56 -2.29 -3.30 2.98
C HIS A 56 -2.79 -4.25 4.07
N GLU A 57 -3.46 -5.32 3.67
CA GLU A 57 -3.66 -6.51 4.49
C GLU A 57 -2.72 -7.58 3.95
N ALA A 58 -1.98 -8.23 4.84
CA ALA A 58 -0.99 -9.22 4.45
C ALA A 58 -0.72 -10.21 5.58
N PRO A 59 -0.31 -11.44 5.25
CA PRO A 59 0.05 -12.42 6.27
C PRO A 59 1.31 -12.03 7.05
N SER A 60 2.21 -11.25 6.43
CA SER A 60 3.46 -10.82 7.07
C SER A 60 4.05 -9.60 6.36
N PRO A 61 4.92 -8.82 7.02
CA PRO A 61 5.66 -7.75 6.37
C PRO A 61 6.54 -8.24 5.22
N GLU A 62 7.07 -9.46 5.33
CA GLU A 62 7.93 -10.06 4.30
C GLU A 62 7.16 -10.26 2.99
N ALA A 63 5.88 -10.65 3.07
CA ALA A 63 5.02 -10.77 1.89
C ALA A 63 4.89 -9.41 1.18
N ILE A 64 4.72 -8.34 1.94
CA ILE A 64 4.63 -6.97 1.39
C ILE A 64 5.95 -6.60 0.71
N ARG A 65 7.09 -6.90 1.34
CA ARG A 65 8.41 -6.60 0.75
C ARG A 65 8.63 -7.33 -0.56
N ARG A 66 8.19 -8.60 -0.64
CA ARG A 66 8.32 -9.39 -1.86
C ARG A 66 7.48 -8.79 -3.01
N THR A 67 6.24 -8.41 -2.73
CA THR A 67 5.38 -7.81 -3.76
C THR A 67 5.89 -6.45 -4.21
N ALA A 68 6.38 -5.64 -3.28
CA ALA A 68 6.97 -4.34 -3.61
C ALA A 68 8.19 -4.49 -4.51
N ALA A 69 9.05 -5.47 -4.21
CA ALA A 69 10.22 -5.75 -5.04
C ALA A 69 9.82 -6.16 -6.46
N ARG A 70 8.80 -7.02 -6.59
CA ARG A 70 8.30 -7.46 -7.91
C ARG A 70 7.73 -6.32 -8.73
N SER A 71 7.11 -5.34 -8.07
CA SER A 71 6.52 -4.17 -8.72
C SER A 71 7.48 -2.99 -8.79
N ASN A 72 8.71 -3.16 -8.32
CA ASN A 72 9.73 -2.11 -8.27
C ASN A 72 9.24 -0.87 -7.52
N LEU A 73 8.58 -1.09 -6.39
CA LEU A 73 8.05 -0.03 -5.54
C LEU A 73 8.92 0.17 -4.31
N PRO A 74 9.13 1.42 -3.87
CA PRO A 74 9.92 1.70 -2.67
C PRO A 74 9.17 1.30 -1.41
N VAL A 75 9.90 0.75 -0.43
CA VAL A 75 9.40 0.49 0.90
C VAL A 75 10.42 1.00 1.90
N ASP A 76 10.11 2.12 2.55
CA ASP A 76 10.98 2.70 3.57
C ASP A 76 10.64 2.14 4.94
N ARG A 77 9.35 1.94 5.21
CA ARG A 77 8.88 1.48 6.51
C ARG A 77 7.54 0.75 6.38
N ILE A 78 7.42 -0.32 7.15
CA ILE A 78 6.16 -1.05 7.31
C ILE A 78 5.78 -0.99 8.79
N THR A 79 4.58 -0.49 9.08
CA THR A 79 4.07 -0.40 10.45
C THR A 79 2.76 -1.17 10.53
N ARG A 80 2.70 -2.15 11.42
CA ARG A 80 1.45 -2.86 11.70
C ARG A 80 0.53 -1.94 12.47
N VAL A 81 -0.74 -1.87 12.08
CA VAL A 81 -1.70 -0.93 12.63
C VAL A 81 -3.04 -1.58 12.92
N SER A 82 -3.82 -0.91 13.77
CA SER A 82 -5.23 -1.19 13.98
C SER A 82 -6.02 0.04 13.62
N VAL A 83 -7.26 -0.14 13.22
CA VAL A 83 -8.14 0.97 12.86
C VAL A 83 -8.88 1.46 14.12
N LEU A 84 -8.73 2.73 14.44
CA LEU A 84 -9.56 3.41 15.43
C LEU A 84 -10.67 4.14 14.70
N ASP A 85 -11.89 3.70 14.88
CA ASP A 85 -13.06 4.34 14.27
C ASP A 85 -13.75 5.22 15.32
N PRO A 86 -13.67 6.55 15.20
CA PRO A 86 -14.25 7.45 16.21
C PRO A 86 -15.77 7.39 16.28
N HIS A 87 -16.42 6.91 15.21
CA HIS A 87 -17.89 6.79 15.19
C HIS A 87 -18.37 5.60 16.01
N PHE A 88 -17.54 4.58 16.19
CA PHE A 88 -17.88 3.39 16.95
C PHE A 88 -17.09 3.30 18.26
N TYR A 89 -16.20 4.23 18.51
CA TYR A 89 -15.39 4.29 19.74
C TYR A 89 -14.65 2.98 20.03
N GLU A 90 -14.17 2.30 18.99
CA GLU A 90 -13.48 1.03 19.16
C GLU A 90 -12.26 0.94 18.26
N MET A 91 -11.30 0.10 18.69
CA MET A 91 -10.16 -0.27 17.88
C MET A 91 -10.52 -1.42 16.96
N ARG A 92 -10.16 -1.31 15.68
CA ARG A 92 -10.36 -2.35 14.69
C ARG A 92 -9.04 -2.74 14.06
N GLY A 93 -8.94 -3.99 13.64
CA GLY A 93 -7.76 -4.56 13.06
C GLY A 93 -7.35 -5.81 13.82
N GLU A 94 -6.20 -6.33 13.52
CA GLU A 94 -5.71 -7.56 14.15
C GLU A 94 -4.33 -7.41 14.69
#